data_5cc00f3d503ef7baa7719a3774785982
#
_entry.id   5cc00f3d503ef7baa7719a3774785982
#
_cell.length_a   1.000
_cell.length_b   1.000
_cell.length_c   1.000
_cell.angle_alpha   90.00
_cell.angle_beta   90.00
_cell.angle_gamma   90.00
#
_symmetry.space_group_name_H-M   'P 1'
#
loop_
_entity.id
_entity.type
_entity.pdbx_description
1 polymer ?
#
loop_
_entity_poly.entity_id
_entity_poly.type
_entity_poly.pdbx_seq_one_letter_code
_entity_poly.pdbx_strand_id
1 'polypeptide(L)' 'MNNTAIHQLLLSQQKQIRELHLHLEALKRMMFQHRPPFVPSFEHQLGAVESSGFLRADDDAIRELERLLS' A
#
# COMPACT_ATOMS: atom_id res chain seq x y z
N MET A 1 19.58 13.04 18.89
CA MET A 1 18.25 12.64 18.42
C MET A 1 18.06 11.16 18.67
N ASN A 2 16.91 10.78 19.19
CA ASN A 2 16.61 9.40 19.55
C ASN A 2 16.31 8.57 18.29
N ASN A 3 17.04 7.47 18.10
CA ASN A 3 16.84 6.59 16.95
C ASN A 3 15.40 6.05 16.89
N THR A 4 14.77 5.83 18.04
CA THR A 4 13.38 5.38 18.12
C THR A 4 12.44 6.38 17.46
N ALA A 5 12.63 7.69 17.71
CA ALA A 5 11.79 8.71 17.11
C ALA A 5 11.94 8.74 15.58
N ILE A 6 13.16 8.57 15.07
CA ILE A 6 13.43 8.48 13.63
C ILE A 6 12.74 7.25 13.04
N HIS A 7 12.86 6.10 13.68
CA HIS A 7 12.24 4.87 13.22
C HIS A 7 10.71 4.95 13.22
N GLN A 8 10.13 5.61 14.23
CA GLN A 8 8.69 5.82 14.29
C GLN A 8 8.21 6.70 13.13
N LEU A 9 8.96 7.77 12.83
CA LEU A 9 8.64 8.63 11.71
C LEU A 9 8.72 7.89 10.37
N LEU A 10 9.77 7.10 10.18
CA LEU A 10 9.95 6.30 8.98
C LEU A 10 8.82 5.27 8.83
N LEU A 11 8.42 4.64 9.93
CA LEU A 11 7.32 3.68 9.92
C LEU A 11 6.01 4.37 9.49
N SER A 12 5.72 5.54 10.07
CA SER A 12 4.55 6.32 9.71
C SER A 12 4.54 6.69 8.23
N GLN A 13 5.68 7.15 7.72
CA GLN A 13 5.82 7.48 6.31
C GLN A 13 5.66 6.26 5.41
N GLN A 14 6.23 5.12 5.79
CA GLN A 14 6.14 3.90 5.00
C GLN A 14 4.69 3.41 4.91
N LYS A 15 3.92 3.55 5.99
CA LYS A 15 2.50 3.21 5.98
C LYS A 15 1.72 4.12 5.03
N GLN A 16 2.04 5.42 5.00
CA GLN A 16 1.42 6.36 4.06
C GLN A 16 1.79 6.03 2.61
N ILE A 17 3.04 5.67 2.37
CA ILE A 17 3.50 5.27 1.04
C ILE A 17 2.74 4.02 0.58
N ARG A 18 2.56 3.04 1.47
CA ARG A 18 1.78 1.85 1.16
C ARG A 18 0.35 2.20 0.73
N GLU A 19 -0.30 3.10 1.47
CA GLU A 19 -1.65 3.53 1.14
C GLU A 19 -1.70 4.23 -0.21
N LEU A 20 -0.71 5.09 -0.51
CA LEU A 20 -0.63 5.74 -1.81
C LEU A 20 -0.44 4.72 -2.94
N HIS A 21 0.44 3.74 -2.76
CA HIS A 21 0.66 2.68 -3.75
C HIS A 21 -0.62 1.89 -3.98
N LEU A 22 -1.33 1.55 -2.91
CA LEU A 22 -2.59 0.82 -3.00
C LEU A 22 -3.62 1.59 -3.82
N HIS A 23 -3.83 2.87 -3.50
CA HIS A 23 -4.84 3.69 -4.16
C HIS A 23 -4.48 3.96 -5.63
N LEU A 24 -3.22 4.27 -5.91
CA LEU A 24 -2.77 4.52 -7.27
C LEU A 24 -2.91 3.29 -8.14
N GLU A 25 -2.53 2.12 -7.64
CA GLU A 25 -2.66 0.88 -8.39
C GLU A 25 -4.12 0.52 -8.63
N ALA A 26 -4.99 0.73 -7.64
CA ALA A 26 -6.41 0.47 -7.79
C ALA A 26 -7.03 1.38 -8.86
N LEU A 27 -6.70 2.67 -8.85
CA LEU A 27 -7.15 3.62 -9.87
C LEU A 27 -6.64 3.24 -11.25
N LYS A 28 -5.36 2.88 -11.33
CA LYS A 28 -4.74 2.46 -12.59
C LYS A 28 -5.46 1.24 -13.16
N ARG A 29 -5.75 0.25 -12.32
CA ARG A 29 -6.48 -0.95 -12.77
C ARG A 29 -7.88 -0.62 -13.25
N MET A 30 -8.58 0.30 -12.57
CA MET A 30 -9.89 0.75 -13.03
C MET A 30 -9.81 1.37 -14.42
N MET A 31 -8.81 2.20 -14.66
CA MET A 31 -8.64 2.88 -15.95
C MET A 31 -8.37 1.89 -17.08
N PHE A 32 -7.55 0.87 -16.83
CA PHE A 32 -7.15 -0.08 -17.86
C PHE A 32 -8.07 -1.29 -18.01
N GLN A 33 -8.89 -1.57 -16.99
CA GLN A 33 -9.82 -2.70 -17.02
C GLN A 33 -11.25 -2.29 -17.31
N HIS A 34 -11.43 -1.03 -17.70
CA HIS A 34 -12.75 -0.49 -18.00
C HIS A 34 -13.29 -1.08 -19.32
N ARG A 35 -14.25 -2.00 -19.23
CA ARG A 35 -14.92 -2.60 -20.39
C ARG A 35 -16.43 -2.57 -20.16
N PRO A 36 -17.18 -1.75 -20.95
CA PRO A 36 -18.63 -1.80 -20.83
C PRO A 36 -19.17 -3.19 -21.18
N PRO A 37 -20.25 -3.67 -20.54
CA PRO A 37 -21.05 -2.96 -19.53
C PRO A 37 -20.53 -3.09 -18.09
N PHE A 38 -19.38 -3.70 -17.89
CA PHE A 38 -18.88 -4.00 -16.56
C PHE A 38 -17.74 -3.07 -16.18
N VAL A 39 -17.96 -2.25 -15.14
CA VAL A 39 -16.93 -1.38 -14.57
C VAL A 39 -16.68 -1.84 -13.14
N PRO A 40 -15.47 -2.36 -12.83
CA PRO A 40 -15.14 -2.76 -11.46
C PRO A 40 -15.18 -1.54 -10.54
N SER A 41 -15.71 -1.72 -9.33
CA SER A 41 -15.71 -0.64 -8.35
C SER A 41 -14.28 -0.40 -7.83
N PHE A 42 -14.04 0.83 -7.34
CA PHE A 42 -12.77 1.16 -6.71
C PHE A 42 -12.49 0.25 -5.51
N GLU A 43 -13.51 -0.02 -4.70
CA GLU A 43 -13.39 -0.92 -3.54
C GLU A 43 -12.99 -2.32 -3.95
N HIS A 44 -13.56 -2.83 -5.03
CA HIS A 44 -13.19 -4.13 -5.57
C HIS A 44 -11.71 -4.15 -5.97
N GLN A 45 -11.24 -3.09 -6.63
CA GLN A 45 -9.85 -2.99 -7.03
C GLN A 45 -8.90 -2.88 -5.84
N LEU A 46 -9.29 -2.15 -4.78
CA LEU A 46 -8.50 -2.10 -3.55
C LEU A 46 -8.28 -3.50 -2.98
N GLY A 47 -9.34 -4.29 -2.88
CA GLY A 47 -9.24 -5.67 -2.41
C GLY A 47 -8.37 -6.54 -3.30
N ALA A 48 -8.49 -6.38 -4.61
CA ALA A 48 -7.70 -7.14 -5.58
C ALA A 48 -6.21 -6.80 -5.48
N VAL A 49 -5.86 -5.52 -5.31
CA VAL A 49 -4.47 -5.10 -5.14
C VAL A 49 -3.89 -5.68 -3.85
N GLU A 50 -4.64 -5.62 -2.76
CA GLU A 50 -4.18 -6.16 -1.47
C GLU A 50 -3.91 -7.66 -1.52
N SER A 51 -4.74 -8.42 -2.24
CA SER A 51 -4.57 -9.87 -2.33
C SER A 51 -3.56 -10.30 -3.39
N SER A 52 -3.13 -9.42 -4.28
CA SER A 52 -2.27 -9.78 -5.41
C SER A 52 -0.79 -9.91 -5.07
N GLY A 53 -0.35 -9.46 -3.89
CA GLY A 53 1.06 -9.38 -3.54
C GLY A 53 1.77 -8.14 -4.06
N PHE A 54 1.03 -7.22 -4.70
CA PHE A 54 1.60 -5.98 -5.23
C PHE A 54 2.26 -5.13 -4.13
N LEU A 55 1.71 -5.19 -2.91
CA LEU A 55 2.20 -4.40 -1.78
C LEU A 55 3.25 -5.13 -0.93
N ARG A 56 3.76 -6.26 -1.40
CA ARG A 56 4.70 -7.08 -0.62
C ARG A 56 5.92 -6.29 -0.17
N ALA A 57 6.51 -5.49 -1.07
CA ALA A 57 7.70 -4.70 -0.72
C ALA A 57 7.40 -3.68 0.37
N ASP A 58 6.23 -3.02 0.29
CA ASP A 58 5.79 -2.08 1.31
C ASP A 58 5.55 -2.78 2.64
N ASP A 59 4.88 -3.93 2.61
CA ASP A 59 4.59 -4.71 3.82
C ASP A 59 5.87 -5.22 4.48
N ASP A 60 6.85 -5.65 3.68
CA ASP A 60 8.14 -6.10 4.20
C ASP A 60 8.90 -4.94 4.84
N ALA A 61 8.88 -3.76 4.23
CA ALA A 61 9.51 -2.56 4.78
C ALA A 61 8.85 -2.15 6.11
N ILE A 62 7.52 -2.21 6.18
CA ILE A 62 6.78 -1.91 7.42
C ILE A 62 7.18 -2.90 8.51
N ARG A 63 7.20 -4.19 8.20
CA ARG A 63 7.57 -5.22 9.17
C ARG A 63 9.00 -5.03 9.69
N GLU A 64 9.93 -4.68 8.81
CA GLU A 64 11.32 -4.44 9.21
C GLU A 64 11.42 -3.26 10.16
N LEU A 65 10.71 -2.17 9.87
CA LEU A 65 10.68 -1.00 10.74
C LEU A 65 10.04 -1.31 12.09
N GLU A 66 8.98 -2.10 12.09
CA GLU A 66 8.34 -2.55 13.33
C GLU A 66 9.30 -3.41 14.17
N ARG A 67 10.06 -4.28 13.50
CA ARG A 67 11.06 -5.10 14.18
C ARG A 67 12.14 -4.24 14.85
N LEU A 68 12.56 -3.16 14.19
CA LEU A 68 13.57 -2.25 14.74
C LEU A 68 13.05 -1.46 15.95
N LEU A 69 11.72 -1.33 16.07
CA LEU A 69 11.08 -0.61 17.18
C LEU A 69 10.74 -1.52 18.38
N SER A 70 10.77 -2.82 18.17
CA SER A 70 10.41 -3.79 19.21
C SER A 70 11.58 -4.20 20.11
#